data_a647f439ebf282a61b7f6cf4742efc7e
#
_entry.id   a647f439ebf282a61b7f6cf4742efc7e
#
_cell.length_a   1.000
_cell.length_b   1.000
_cell.length_c   1.000
_cell.angle_alpha   90.00
_cell.angle_beta   90.00
_cell.angle_gamma   90.00
#
_symmetry.space_group_name_H-M   'P 1'
#
loop_
_entity.id
_entity.type
_entity.pdbx_description
1 polymer ?
#
loop_
_entity_poly.entity_id
_entity_poly.type
_entity_poly.pdbx_seq_one_letter_code
_entity_poly.pdbx_strand_id
1 'polypeptide(L)'
;MIMPIDDLTALGQKMRKTRKNKELTQQELSDLSHVSVKQIANIEKGKMNPSYLILRALEKVLHISLDTLINPDVSLEDEGVNQMKMLYSSCPPEMRDTLLHHTQETAKELTELSEKFKTN
;
A
#
# COMPACT_ATOMS: atom_id res chain seq x y z
N MET A 1 5.89 21.26 -0.04
CA MET A 1 6.15 20.39 1.14
C MET A 1 7.61 19.95 1.12
N ILE A 2 8.32 20.17 2.20
CA ILE A 2 9.73 19.77 2.32
C ILE A 2 9.79 18.65 3.34
N MET A 3 10.36 17.50 2.93
CA MET A 3 10.52 16.33 3.80
C MET A 3 11.98 16.18 4.19
N PRO A 4 12.26 15.82 5.45
CA PRO A 4 13.62 15.43 5.84
C PRO A 4 14.13 14.25 5.01
N ILE A 5 15.46 14.11 4.90
CA ILE A 5 16.10 13.05 4.11
C ILE A 5 15.62 11.66 4.54
N ASP A 6 15.52 11.42 5.86
CA ASP A 6 15.06 10.13 6.38
C ASP A 6 13.62 9.81 5.97
N ASP A 7 12.77 10.84 5.92
CA ASP A 7 11.37 10.68 5.47
C ASP A 7 11.30 10.38 3.98
N LEU A 8 12.18 11.00 3.17
CA LEU A 8 12.26 10.70 1.74
C LEU A 8 12.70 9.26 1.50
N THR A 9 13.62 8.75 2.29
CA THR A 9 14.06 7.36 2.22
C THR A 9 12.92 6.42 2.59
N ALA A 10 12.20 6.71 3.67
CA ALA A 10 11.06 5.91 4.10
C ALA A 10 9.95 5.90 3.04
N LEU A 11 9.64 7.06 2.48
CA LEU A 11 8.67 7.18 1.39
C LEU A 11 9.07 6.30 0.20
N GLY A 12 10.33 6.40 -0.22
CA GLY A 12 10.84 5.65 -1.37
C GLY A 12 10.75 4.15 -1.15
N GLN A 13 11.10 3.68 0.03
CA GLN A 13 11.02 2.25 0.39
C GLN A 13 9.57 1.75 0.39
N LYS A 14 8.64 2.52 0.96
CA LYS A 14 7.21 2.18 0.96
C LYS A 14 6.66 2.15 -0.46
N MET A 15 7.02 3.13 -1.27
CA MET A 15 6.61 3.21 -2.67
C MET A 15 7.06 1.97 -3.44
N ARG A 16 8.33 1.63 -3.33
CA ARG A 16 8.92 0.48 -4.01
C ARG A 16 8.28 -0.83 -3.56
N LYS A 17 8.13 -1.01 -2.24
CA LYS A 17 7.53 -2.22 -1.68
C LYS A 17 6.08 -2.39 -2.13
N THR A 18 5.29 -1.31 -2.08
CA THR A 18 3.90 -1.33 -2.52
C THR A 18 3.80 -1.65 -4.00
N ARG A 19 4.65 -1.03 -4.82
CA ARG A 19 4.70 -1.30 -6.27
C ARG A 19 4.98 -2.77 -6.54
N LYS A 20 6.00 -3.33 -5.88
CA LYS A 20 6.39 -4.74 -6.05
C LYS A 20 5.32 -5.70 -5.56
N ASN A 21 4.63 -5.37 -4.46
CA ASN A 21 3.54 -6.20 -3.95
C ASN A 21 2.37 -6.26 -4.94
N LYS A 22 2.20 -5.24 -5.77
CA LYS A 22 1.19 -5.21 -6.83
C LYS A 22 1.73 -5.75 -8.16
N GLU A 23 2.94 -6.27 -8.15
CA GLU A 23 3.60 -6.88 -9.33
C GLU A 23 3.73 -5.91 -10.50
N LEU A 24 3.96 -4.62 -10.19
CA LEU A 24 4.15 -3.59 -11.20
C LEU A 24 5.64 -3.26 -11.36
N THR A 25 6.06 -3.10 -12.61
CA THR A 25 7.37 -2.50 -12.90
C THR A 25 7.27 -0.98 -12.77
N GLN A 26 8.41 -0.30 -12.70
CA GLN A 26 8.42 1.17 -12.72
C GLN A 26 7.76 1.71 -14.00
N GLN A 27 7.99 1.06 -15.14
CA GLN A 27 7.39 1.46 -16.41
C GLN A 27 5.87 1.30 -16.37
N GLU A 28 5.36 0.19 -15.85
CA GLU A 28 3.92 -0.04 -15.72
C GLU A 28 3.27 0.99 -14.80
N LEU A 29 3.91 1.29 -13.67
CA LEU A 29 3.42 2.31 -12.76
C LEU A 29 3.40 3.69 -13.44
N SER A 30 4.44 4.01 -14.22
CA SER A 30 4.50 5.24 -15.01
C SER A 30 3.35 5.31 -16.01
N ASP A 31 3.10 4.23 -16.73
CA ASP A 31 2.03 4.20 -17.74
C ASP A 31 0.65 4.42 -17.12
N LEU A 32 0.41 3.86 -15.95
CA LEU A 32 -0.88 3.97 -15.27
C LEU A 32 -1.07 5.31 -14.55
N SER A 33 0.00 5.86 -13.98
CA SER A 33 -0.08 7.07 -13.15
C SER A 33 0.20 8.35 -13.95
N HIS A 34 0.80 8.24 -15.13
CA HIS A 34 1.31 9.37 -15.92
C HIS A 34 2.44 10.14 -15.21
N VAL A 35 3.08 9.53 -14.21
CA VAL A 35 4.30 10.04 -13.60
C VAL A 35 5.47 9.39 -14.31
N SER A 36 6.50 10.16 -14.67
CA SER A 36 7.62 9.62 -15.45
C SER A 36 8.40 8.55 -14.69
N VAL A 37 8.96 7.58 -15.42
CA VAL A 37 9.83 6.53 -14.84
C VAL A 37 10.99 7.15 -14.06
N LYS A 38 11.57 8.24 -14.58
CA LYS A 38 12.67 8.94 -13.90
C LYS A 38 12.23 9.49 -12.54
N GLN A 39 11.05 10.08 -12.47
CA GLN A 39 10.51 10.58 -11.21
C GLN A 39 10.23 9.44 -10.24
N ILE A 40 9.61 8.36 -10.70
CA ILE A 40 9.35 7.17 -9.87
C ILE A 40 10.67 6.61 -9.32
N ALA A 41 11.67 6.45 -10.19
CA ALA A 41 12.97 5.94 -9.77
C ALA A 41 13.63 6.84 -8.72
N ASN A 42 13.55 8.16 -8.91
CA ASN A 42 14.14 9.12 -7.97
C ASN A 42 13.39 9.13 -6.63
N ILE A 43 12.07 8.98 -6.64
CA ILE A 43 11.27 8.86 -5.40
C ILE A 43 11.69 7.60 -4.64
N GLU A 44 11.77 6.46 -5.34
CA GLU A 44 12.13 5.18 -4.72
C GLU A 44 13.53 5.17 -4.13
N LYS A 45 14.43 5.98 -4.67
CA LYS A 45 15.80 6.13 -4.16
C LYS A 45 15.92 7.17 -3.05
N GLY A 46 14.85 7.87 -2.72
CA GLY A 46 14.88 8.94 -1.73
C GLY A 46 15.58 10.21 -2.21
N LYS A 47 15.69 10.40 -3.54
CA LYS A 47 16.42 11.52 -4.15
C LYS A 47 15.53 12.67 -4.58
N MET A 48 14.22 12.54 -4.42
CA MET A 48 13.26 13.53 -4.90
C MET A 48 12.19 13.75 -3.84
N ASN A 49 11.87 15.02 -3.60
CA ASN A 49 10.72 15.40 -2.79
C ASN A 49 9.51 15.57 -3.74
N PRO A 50 8.61 14.59 -3.83
CA PRO A 50 7.53 14.65 -4.80
C PRO A 50 6.49 15.71 -4.41
N SER A 51 5.86 16.31 -5.43
CA SER A 51 4.75 17.20 -5.20
C SER A 51 3.51 16.43 -4.73
N TYR A 52 2.56 17.15 -4.13
CA TYR A 52 1.28 16.57 -3.74
C TYR A 52 0.56 15.92 -4.94
N LEU A 53 0.60 16.56 -6.11
CA LEU A 53 -0.07 16.05 -7.30
C LEU A 53 0.55 14.73 -7.77
N ILE A 54 1.88 14.60 -7.69
CA ILE A 54 2.58 13.35 -8.03
C ILE A 54 2.17 12.26 -7.04
N LEU A 55 2.17 12.55 -5.74
CA LEU A 55 1.76 11.58 -4.72
C LEU A 55 0.32 11.13 -4.91
N ARG A 56 -0.58 12.05 -5.24
CA ARG A 56 -1.98 11.72 -5.52
C ARG A 56 -2.13 10.79 -6.72
N ALA A 57 -1.38 11.05 -7.78
CA ALA A 57 -1.42 10.20 -8.97
C ALA A 57 -0.95 8.77 -8.65
N LEU A 58 0.10 8.64 -7.86
CA LEU A 58 0.63 7.34 -7.44
C LEU A 58 -0.31 6.63 -6.45
N GLU A 59 -0.90 7.37 -5.51
CA GLU A 59 -1.89 6.83 -4.57
C GLU A 59 -3.05 6.14 -5.29
N LYS A 60 -3.57 6.78 -6.35
CA LYS A 60 -4.70 6.24 -7.11
C LYS A 60 -4.38 4.90 -7.76
N VAL A 61 -3.16 4.73 -8.25
CA VAL A 61 -2.74 3.49 -8.90
C VAL A 61 -2.41 2.42 -7.85
N LEU A 62 -1.69 2.81 -6.81
CA LEU A 62 -1.21 1.86 -5.78
C LEU A 62 -2.27 1.51 -4.74
N HIS A 63 -3.38 2.25 -4.68
CA HIS A 63 -4.45 2.06 -3.71
C HIS A 63 -3.95 2.06 -2.26
N ILE A 64 -3.06 2.99 -1.95
CA ILE A 64 -2.49 3.19 -0.63
C ILE A 64 -2.77 4.62 -0.18
N SER A 65 -3.09 4.82 1.10
CA SER A 65 -3.37 6.17 1.60
C SER A 65 -2.13 7.05 1.57
N LEU A 66 -2.33 8.35 1.34
CA LEU A 66 -1.23 9.32 1.40
C LEU A 66 -0.56 9.32 2.77
N ASP A 67 -1.35 9.21 3.84
CA ASP A 67 -0.80 9.18 5.19
C ASP A 67 0.17 8.01 5.37
N THR A 68 -0.21 6.83 4.89
CA THR A 68 0.68 5.65 4.95
C THR A 68 1.95 5.89 4.15
N LEU A 69 1.85 6.51 2.96
CA LEU A 69 3.02 6.78 2.13
C LEU A 69 3.96 7.79 2.76
N ILE A 70 3.45 8.92 3.25
CA ILE A 70 4.28 10.06 3.64
C ILE A 70 4.63 10.09 5.12
N ASN A 71 3.89 9.39 5.97
CA ASN A 71 4.14 9.39 7.41
C ASN A 71 5.07 8.22 7.77
N PRO A 72 6.33 8.49 8.21
CA PRO A 72 7.26 7.41 8.52
C PRO A 72 6.84 6.56 9.72
N ASP A 73 5.97 7.07 10.59
CA ASP A 73 5.50 6.35 11.78
C ASP A 73 4.37 5.37 11.46
N VAL A 74 3.79 5.45 10.27
CA VAL A 74 2.70 4.56 9.84
C VAL A 74 3.30 3.45 8.96
N SER A 75 3.13 2.20 9.36
CA SER A 75 3.64 1.05 8.62
C SER A 75 2.69 0.63 7.51
N LEU A 76 3.18 -0.18 6.56
CA LEU A 76 2.33 -0.77 5.52
C LEU A 76 1.31 -1.76 6.10
N GLU A 77 1.61 -2.36 7.26
CA GLU A 77 0.65 -3.22 7.96
C GLU A 77 -0.56 -2.42 8.44
N ASP A 78 -0.34 -1.18 8.90
CA ASP A 78 -1.42 -0.27 9.29
C ASP A 78 -2.33 0.05 8.11
N GLU A 79 -1.78 0.14 6.90
CA GLU A 79 -2.58 0.34 5.69
C GLU A 79 -3.52 -0.85 5.45
N GLY A 80 -3.04 -2.09 5.66
CA GLY A 80 -3.89 -3.28 5.56
C GLY A 80 -5.06 -3.22 6.53
N VAL A 81 -4.81 -2.82 7.77
CA VAL A 81 -5.87 -2.62 8.77
C VAL A 81 -6.87 -1.55 8.31
N ASN A 82 -6.38 -0.43 7.79
CA ASN A 82 -7.22 0.65 7.30
C ASN A 82 -8.11 0.18 6.13
N GLN A 83 -7.55 -0.58 5.19
CA GLN A 83 -8.30 -1.13 4.08
C GLN A 83 -9.39 -2.09 4.54
N MET A 84 -9.09 -2.95 5.52
CA MET A 84 -10.10 -3.83 6.11
C MET A 84 -11.24 -3.05 6.76
N LYS A 85 -10.90 -1.97 7.49
CA LYS A 85 -11.92 -1.07 8.06
C LYS A 85 -12.81 -0.46 7.00
N MET A 86 -12.21 -0.01 5.90
CA MET A 86 -12.96 0.60 4.78
C MET A 86 -13.90 -0.41 4.13
N LEU A 87 -13.45 -1.64 3.92
CA LEU A 87 -14.29 -2.71 3.37
C LEU A 87 -15.48 -2.99 4.25
N TYR A 88 -15.25 -3.12 5.55
CA TYR A 88 -16.32 -3.35 6.52
C TYR A 88 -17.31 -2.19 6.55
N SER A 89 -16.81 -0.95 6.58
CA SER A 89 -17.65 0.24 6.65
C SER A 89 -18.48 0.47 5.38
N SER A 90 -17.96 0.10 4.22
CA SER A 90 -18.66 0.24 2.94
C SER A 90 -19.65 -0.90 2.67
N CYS A 91 -19.54 -2.00 3.42
CA CYS A 91 -20.47 -3.11 3.28
C CYS A 91 -21.86 -2.70 3.83
N PRO A 92 -22.96 -3.06 3.13
CA PRO A 92 -24.31 -2.79 3.67
C PRO A 92 -24.45 -3.32 5.08
N PRO A 93 -25.03 -2.55 6.04
CA PRO A 93 -25.09 -2.96 7.45
C PRO A 93 -25.69 -4.35 7.68
N GLU A 94 -26.69 -4.71 6.90
CA GLU A 94 -27.38 -6.01 7.00
C GLU A 94 -26.49 -7.18 6.55
N MET A 95 -25.39 -6.91 5.83
CA MET A 95 -24.47 -7.93 5.32
C MET A 95 -23.14 -8.00 6.09
N ARG A 96 -22.96 -7.13 7.09
CA ARG A 96 -21.68 -7.06 7.81
C ARG A 96 -21.35 -8.32 8.60
N ASP A 97 -22.38 -8.95 9.20
CA ASP A 97 -22.16 -10.21 9.92
C ASP A 97 -21.71 -11.31 8.98
N THR A 98 -22.28 -11.36 7.78
CA THR A 98 -21.87 -12.32 6.74
C THR A 98 -20.43 -12.06 6.32
N LEU A 99 -20.07 -10.79 6.07
CA LEU A 99 -18.71 -10.41 5.72
C LEU A 99 -17.71 -10.84 6.80
N LEU A 100 -18.05 -10.56 8.06
CA LEU A 100 -17.18 -10.92 9.19
C LEU A 100 -17.00 -12.43 9.29
N HIS A 101 -18.08 -13.20 9.12
CA HIS A 101 -18.01 -14.67 9.14
C HIS A 101 -17.09 -15.20 8.05
N HIS A 102 -17.25 -14.74 6.81
CA HIS A 102 -16.39 -15.16 5.71
C HIS A 102 -14.93 -14.76 5.93
N THR A 103 -14.70 -13.58 6.50
CA THR A 103 -13.34 -13.12 6.80
C THR A 103 -12.69 -14.01 7.87
N GLN A 104 -13.44 -14.38 8.91
CA GLN A 104 -12.94 -15.28 9.96
C GLN A 104 -12.58 -16.65 9.41
N GLU A 105 -13.43 -17.22 8.55
CA GLU A 105 -13.15 -18.51 7.91
C GLU A 105 -11.93 -18.45 7.03
N THR A 106 -11.79 -17.40 6.24
CA THR A 106 -10.62 -17.19 5.38
C THR A 106 -9.33 -17.04 6.20
N ALA A 107 -9.38 -16.27 7.29
CA ALA A 107 -8.23 -16.08 8.17
C ALA A 107 -7.78 -17.41 8.80
N LYS A 108 -8.75 -18.23 9.20
CA LYS A 108 -8.48 -19.56 9.77
C LYS A 108 -7.79 -20.46 8.73
N GLU A 109 -8.32 -20.51 7.52
CA GLU A 109 -7.75 -21.29 6.42
C GLU A 109 -6.31 -20.87 6.11
N LEU A 110 -6.06 -19.55 6.07
CA LEU A 110 -4.73 -19.01 5.81
C LEU A 110 -3.75 -19.35 6.93
N THR A 111 -4.20 -19.32 8.17
CA THR A 111 -3.37 -19.69 9.32
C THR A 111 -2.97 -21.16 9.25
N GLU A 112 -3.93 -22.04 8.97
CA GLU A 112 -3.67 -23.48 8.83
C GLU A 112 -2.73 -23.77 7.68
N LEU A 113 -2.90 -23.10 6.55
CA LEU A 113 -2.03 -23.23 5.39
C LEU A 113 -0.60 -22.79 5.69
N SER A 114 -0.46 -21.65 6.40
CA SER A 114 0.86 -21.14 6.82
C SER A 114 1.60 -22.13 7.73
N GLU A 115 0.88 -22.76 8.66
CA GLU A 115 1.47 -23.76 9.55
C GLU A 115 1.97 -24.99 8.79
N LYS A 116 1.23 -25.44 7.77
CA LYS A 116 1.66 -26.56 6.92
C LYS A 116 2.98 -26.25 6.21
N PHE A 117 3.19 -25.02 5.76
CA PHE A 117 4.44 -24.63 5.10
C PHE A 117 5.60 -24.54 6.10
N LYS A 118 5.34 -24.24 7.36
CA LYS A 118 6.38 -24.15 8.39
C LYS A 118 6.88 -25.50 8.88
N THR A 119 6.08 -26.54 8.75
CA THR A 119 6.42 -27.88 9.26
C THR A 119 7.19 -28.74 8.27
N ASN A 120 7.41 -28.25 7.07
CA ASN A 120 8.20 -28.94 6.06
C ASN A 120 9.71 -28.56 6.13
#